data_45e893ef3c63bc7829530999aa9097d5
#
_entry.id   45e893ef3c63bc7829530999aa9097d5
#
_cell.length_a   1.000
_cell.length_b   1.000
_cell.length_c   1.000
_cell.angle_alpha   90.00
_cell.angle_beta   90.00
_cell.angle_gamma   90.00
#
_symmetry.space_group_name_H-M   'P 1'
#
loop_
_entity.id
_entity.type
_entity.pdbx_description
1 polymer ?
#
loop_
_entity_poly.entity_id
_entity_poly.type
_entity_poly.pdbx_seq_one_letter_code
_entity_poly.pdbx_strand_id
1 'polypeptide(L)'
;MTASVQAPVTAAVSPGLVTTPHINDGVARMPSAELPEILNDGAVFPSAAMSELSGISEDPFNFDSKFAYTPHKMKVFTIGAGFSGLLMAHKFQHRFPEIRDIVEHTIFEAHSEVGGTWFINNYPGVQCDVPAHIYAFPFDPNPNWSRFYASGPEILENIKSTVRKWNLDRDLQLNTRVIGAQWQEAKGQWKVTVEHEGKQREEHCHVLISAQGVLVHESWPDIPGLRDFEGHITHSALWDHNYDYSNRKVAVIGNGSSGIQIVPQMQKLPGTDVVNFIRGQAWVYYRAPPSKHLGRDDPDPNPKYTDAEREMFQDPDYHLQHRKGIISRTNKSFHIFMKGKNNEEGMKLAAAQMAEKLGHDSKLCDMLIPKWELGCRRITPGPGYLESFLQPNCNVTNSPITNISKKGVHTADGKLYECDVIVCATGFDVSHRPRYPIVGKKKVDLATRWADDPDSYISVAIPDYPNYFMMMGPNCLGGHGSLVESLNWTGDYFIKWIKKMATEDIKYVEPKQEVVDAFIRYSDQVHKTLVWSGGCKSWYKRNRVDGRVTALFGGSAHLFNRMLNGIRAEDFNICYRTSNPFRFMGNGFTAWEMDPKNDLSWYVEKADKVHDACAS
;
A
#
# COMPACT_ATOMS: atom_id res chain seq x y z
N MET A 1 -52.76 -32.19 22.05
CA MET A 1 -52.12 -33.49 22.15
C MET A 1 -50.61 -33.30 21.97
N THR A 2 -49.92 -33.51 23.01
CA THR A 2 -48.53 -33.41 23.30
C THR A 2 -47.67 -34.42 22.54
N ALA A 3 -46.55 -34.02 22.03
CA ALA A 3 -45.36 -34.87 21.93
C ALA A 3 -44.09 -34.01 21.93
N SER A 4 -43.44 -33.98 23.08
CA SER A 4 -42.10 -33.51 23.30
C SER A 4 -41.09 -34.52 22.76
N VAL A 5 -40.08 -34.07 22.00
CA VAL A 5 -38.90 -34.87 21.70
C VAL A 5 -37.70 -34.18 22.34
N GLN A 6 -37.17 -34.80 23.37
CA GLN A 6 -35.90 -34.44 24.03
C GLN A 6 -34.72 -34.78 23.11
N ALA A 7 -33.78 -33.84 23.00
CA ALA A 7 -32.47 -34.08 22.44
C ALA A 7 -31.51 -34.61 23.53
N PRO A 8 -30.57 -35.47 23.20
CA PRO A 8 -29.64 -36.01 24.18
C PRO A 8 -28.49 -35.02 24.46
N VAL A 9 -28.19 -34.90 25.74
CA VAL A 9 -27.04 -34.22 26.32
C VAL A 9 -25.78 -35.03 25.97
N THR A 10 -24.86 -34.44 25.21
CA THR A 10 -23.50 -34.99 25.08
C THR A 10 -22.59 -34.30 26.09
N ALA A 11 -21.97 -35.14 26.91
CA ALA A 11 -21.05 -34.79 27.96
C ALA A 11 -19.78 -34.12 27.44
N ALA A 12 -19.32 -33.10 28.19
CA ALA A 12 -18.04 -32.47 28.02
C ALA A 12 -16.91 -33.46 28.36
N VAL A 13 -16.00 -33.68 27.41
CA VAL A 13 -14.74 -34.38 27.63
C VAL A 13 -13.65 -33.34 27.82
N SER A 14 -13.07 -33.28 29.00
CA SER A 14 -11.87 -32.50 29.33
C SER A 14 -10.65 -33.03 28.56
N PRO A 15 -9.76 -32.21 28.04
CA PRO A 15 -8.52 -32.71 27.47
C PRO A 15 -7.55 -33.13 28.58
N GLY A 16 -7.35 -34.45 28.73
CA GLY A 16 -6.31 -34.98 29.58
C GLY A 16 -4.92 -34.69 29.02
N LEU A 17 -4.01 -34.35 29.94
CA LEU A 17 -2.57 -34.27 29.69
C LEU A 17 -2.08 -35.58 29.03
N VAL A 18 -1.58 -35.48 27.83
CA VAL A 18 -0.83 -36.58 27.20
C VAL A 18 0.61 -36.46 27.68
N THR A 19 0.93 -37.31 28.65
CA THR A 19 2.31 -37.60 29.01
C THR A 19 2.97 -38.37 27.88
N THR A 20 4.09 -37.86 27.37
CA THR A 20 4.95 -38.56 26.42
C THR A 20 5.44 -39.87 27.01
N PRO A 21 5.29 -41.00 26.31
CA PRO A 21 5.95 -42.24 26.76
C PRO A 21 7.43 -42.14 26.42
N HIS A 22 8.27 -42.34 27.44
CA HIS A 22 9.67 -42.71 27.26
C HIS A 22 9.70 -44.05 26.48
N ILE A 23 10.19 -44.01 25.25
CA ILE A 23 10.57 -45.22 24.53
C ILE A 23 12.00 -45.54 24.94
N ASN A 24 12.11 -46.46 25.83
CA ASN A 24 13.36 -47.14 26.15
C ASN A 24 13.60 -48.23 25.11
N ASP A 25 14.75 -48.17 24.48
CA ASP A 25 15.66 -49.20 24.08
C ASP A 25 15.16 -50.52 23.48
N GLY A 26 15.54 -50.68 22.25
CA GLY A 26 15.44 -51.92 21.53
C GLY A 26 15.95 -51.85 20.08
N VAL A 27 16.81 -50.89 19.77
CA VAL A 27 17.52 -50.94 18.48
C VAL A 27 18.72 -51.84 18.64
N ALA A 28 18.57 -53.12 18.21
CA ALA A 28 19.69 -54.01 18.00
C ALA A 28 20.75 -53.25 17.14
N ARG A 29 21.92 -53.02 17.68
CA ARG A 29 23.09 -52.56 16.91
C ARG A 29 23.34 -53.60 15.82
N MET A 30 23.06 -53.22 14.57
CA MET A 30 23.65 -53.93 13.46
C MET A 30 25.18 -53.82 13.59
N PRO A 31 25.94 -54.87 13.28
CA PRO A 31 27.40 -54.80 13.29
C PRO A 31 27.81 -53.70 12.34
N SER A 32 28.67 -52.83 12.79
CA SER A 32 29.33 -51.83 11.96
C SER A 32 30.04 -52.55 10.81
N ALA A 33 29.43 -52.53 9.62
CA ALA A 33 30.20 -52.83 8.44
C ALA A 33 31.30 -51.78 8.41
N GLU A 34 32.53 -52.19 8.50
CA GLU A 34 33.69 -51.34 8.27
C GLU A 34 33.53 -50.74 6.89
N LEU A 35 33.21 -49.46 6.84
CA LEU A 35 33.32 -48.67 5.61
C LEU A 35 34.76 -48.74 5.16
N PRO A 36 35.06 -49.05 3.89
CA PRO A 36 36.42 -49.11 3.41
C PRO A 36 37.13 -47.77 3.72
N GLU A 37 38.34 -47.83 4.19
CA GLU A 37 39.26 -46.71 4.55
C GLU A 37 39.58 -45.76 3.38
N ILE A 38 38.83 -45.78 2.28
CA ILE A 38 39.06 -45.01 1.05
C ILE A 38 38.69 -43.53 1.18
N LEU A 39 38.07 -43.10 2.30
CA LEU A 39 37.62 -41.71 2.47
C LEU A 39 38.42 -40.91 3.49
N ASN A 40 39.57 -41.41 3.97
CA ASN A 40 40.41 -40.68 4.91
C ASN A 40 41.67 -40.04 4.26
N ASP A 41 41.81 -40.12 2.97
CA ASP A 41 42.69 -39.20 2.25
C ASP A 41 41.97 -37.86 2.19
N GLY A 42 42.42 -36.92 3.04
CA GLY A 42 41.99 -35.53 2.97
C GLY A 42 42.17 -35.02 1.55
N ALA A 43 41.16 -35.18 0.74
CA ALA A 43 41.07 -34.45 -0.51
C ALA A 43 40.98 -32.97 -0.14
N VAL A 44 42.11 -32.39 0.14
CA VAL A 44 42.33 -30.96 0.09
C VAL A 44 41.97 -30.61 -1.34
N PHE A 45 40.77 -30.12 -1.57
CA PHE A 45 40.46 -29.49 -2.84
C PHE A 45 41.59 -28.53 -3.14
N PRO A 46 42.28 -28.65 -4.27
CA PRO A 46 43.51 -27.94 -4.49
C PRO A 46 43.20 -26.44 -4.65
N SER A 47 43.29 -25.71 -3.57
CA SER A 47 43.27 -24.23 -3.61
C SER A 47 44.42 -23.71 -4.51
N ALA A 48 45.51 -24.48 -4.65
CA ALA A 48 46.64 -24.16 -5.51
C ALA A 48 46.37 -24.36 -7.01
N ALA A 49 45.62 -25.37 -7.41
CA ALA A 49 45.29 -25.57 -8.84
C ALA A 49 44.30 -24.53 -9.37
N MET A 50 43.54 -23.89 -8.49
CA MET A 50 42.57 -22.86 -8.87
C MET A 50 43.19 -21.48 -9.08
N SER A 51 44.36 -21.19 -8.47
CA SER A 51 45.05 -19.91 -8.66
C SER A 51 45.82 -19.83 -9.99
N GLU A 52 46.19 -20.95 -10.57
CA GLU A 52 46.91 -20.99 -11.85
C GLU A 52 46.02 -20.83 -13.09
N LEU A 53 44.68 -21.06 -12.95
CA LEU A 53 43.70 -20.88 -14.03
C LEU A 53 43.16 -19.46 -14.15
N SER A 54 43.51 -18.56 -13.23
CA SER A 54 43.06 -17.16 -13.23
C SER A 54 43.86 -16.24 -14.16
N GLY A 55 44.28 -16.74 -15.31
CA GLY A 55 44.70 -15.88 -16.43
C GLY A 55 43.50 -15.02 -16.84
N ILE A 56 43.65 -13.69 -16.78
CA ILE A 56 42.66 -12.70 -17.20
C ILE A 56 42.32 -12.96 -18.67
N SER A 57 41.39 -13.83 -18.93
CA SER A 57 40.80 -13.99 -20.27
C SER A 57 39.51 -13.16 -20.30
N GLU A 58 39.33 -12.37 -21.34
CA GLU A 58 38.09 -11.62 -21.60
C GLU A 58 36.91 -12.54 -21.98
N ASP A 59 37.12 -13.84 -22.02
CA ASP A 59 36.09 -14.82 -22.34
C ASP A 59 35.08 -14.92 -21.19
N PRO A 60 33.80 -14.55 -21.41
CA PRO A 60 32.74 -14.61 -20.41
C PRO A 60 32.42 -16.03 -19.91
N PHE A 61 32.92 -17.07 -20.61
CA PHE A 61 32.79 -18.48 -20.22
C PHE A 61 33.97 -18.98 -19.39
N ASN A 62 34.91 -18.13 -19.07
CA ASN A 62 35.99 -18.49 -18.18
C ASN A 62 35.49 -18.83 -16.78
N PHE A 63 36.19 -19.79 -16.19
CA PHE A 63 35.97 -20.29 -14.84
C PHE A 63 36.09 -19.17 -13.80
N ASP A 64 35.05 -18.95 -12.99
CA ASP A 64 35.09 -18.03 -11.84
C ASP A 64 35.53 -18.80 -10.59
N SER A 65 36.48 -18.28 -9.83
CA SER A 65 36.94 -18.89 -8.58
C SER A 65 35.94 -18.80 -7.42
N LYS A 66 34.87 -18.01 -7.58
CA LYS A 66 33.83 -17.85 -6.57
C LYS A 66 32.90 -19.05 -6.54
N PHE A 67 32.29 -19.29 -5.38
CA PHE A 67 31.23 -20.28 -5.26
C PHE A 67 29.98 -19.89 -6.08
N ALA A 68 29.21 -20.89 -6.48
CA ALA A 68 27.91 -20.70 -7.10
C ALA A 68 27.00 -19.83 -6.25
N TYR A 69 26.19 -18.99 -6.91
CA TYR A 69 25.25 -18.04 -6.26
C TYR A 69 25.94 -17.02 -5.32
N THR A 70 27.26 -16.81 -5.42
CA THR A 70 27.93 -15.75 -4.64
C THR A 70 27.35 -14.40 -5.03
N PRO A 71 26.68 -13.69 -4.08
CA PRO A 71 25.97 -12.46 -4.41
C PRO A 71 26.95 -11.31 -4.67
N HIS A 72 26.60 -10.44 -5.60
CA HIS A 72 27.27 -9.14 -5.72
C HIS A 72 26.52 -8.07 -4.94
N LYS A 73 27.25 -7.02 -4.51
CA LYS A 73 26.67 -5.90 -3.79
C LYS A 73 25.67 -5.14 -4.66
N MET A 74 24.52 -4.80 -4.10
CA MET A 74 23.45 -4.04 -4.73
C MET A 74 23.23 -2.72 -4.00
N LYS A 75 23.24 -1.60 -4.70
CA LYS A 75 22.81 -0.31 -4.17
C LYS A 75 21.35 -0.09 -4.56
N VAL A 76 20.50 0.16 -3.57
CA VAL A 76 19.06 0.29 -3.73
C VAL A 76 18.59 1.62 -3.16
N PHE A 77 17.91 2.44 -3.97
CA PHE A 77 17.29 3.67 -3.50
C PHE A 77 15.78 3.51 -3.42
N THR A 78 15.21 4.05 -2.35
CA THR A 78 13.77 4.17 -2.16
C THR A 78 13.41 5.63 -2.05
N ILE A 79 12.37 6.08 -2.78
CA ILE A 79 11.92 7.46 -2.79
C ILE A 79 10.64 7.59 -1.98
N GLY A 80 10.70 8.27 -0.84
CA GLY A 80 9.59 8.50 0.09
C GLY A 80 9.68 7.66 1.36
N ALA A 81 9.43 8.28 2.53
CA ALA A 81 9.46 7.68 3.87
C ALA A 81 8.06 7.61 4.53
N GLY A 82 7.03 7.32 3.74
CA GLY A 82 5.73 6.87 4.23
C GLY A 82 5.73 5.37 4.59
N PHE A 83 4.54 4.77 4.78
CA PHE A 83 4.41 3.33 5.03
C PHE A 83 5.23 2.47 4.06
N SER A 84 5.20 2.81 2.77
CA SER A 84 5.90 2.06 1.72
C SER A 84 7.41 2.02 1.91
N GLY A 85 8.05 3.18 2.09
CA GLY A 85 9.50 3.26 2.26
C GLY A 85 9.98 2.65 3.58
N LEU A 86 9.22 2.85 4.65
CA LEU A 86 9.53 2.28 5.96
C LEU A 86 9.35 0.76 6.01
N LEU A 87 8.39 0.20 5.24
CA LEU A 87 8.30 -1.24 5.02
C LEU A 87 9.56 -1.78 4.33
N MET A 88 10.09 -1.06 3.32
CA MET A 88 11.35 -1.46 2.67
C MET A 88 12.54 -1.38 3.62
N ALA A 89 12.64 -0.32 4.45
CA ALA A 89 13.66 -0.24 5.49
C ALA A 89 13.64 -1.47 6.41
N HIS A 90 12.47 -1.80 6.94
CA HIS A 90 12.32 -2.98 7.81
C HIS A 90 12.74 -4.29 7.10
N LYS A 91 12.35 -4.46 5.83
CA LYS A 91 12.68 -5.67 5.07
C LYS A 91 14.19 -5.82 4.87
N PHE A 92 14.89 -4.75 4.50
CA PHE A 92 16.34 -4.77 4.31
C PHE A 92 17.11 -4.88 5.64
N GLN A 93 16.61 -4.28 6.70
CA GLN A 93 17.33 -4.22 7.97
C GLN A 93 17.05 -5.40 8.90
N HIS A 94 15.83 -5.98 8.85
CA HIS A 94 15.37 -6.94 9.86
C HIS A 94 14.75 -8.21 9.29
N ARG A 95 13.89 -8.10 8.26
CA ARG A 95 13.06 -9.21 7.81
C ARG A 95 13.83 -10.28 7.04
N PHE A 96 14.82 -9.88 6.25
CA PHE A 96 15.59 -10.76 5.36
C PHE A 96 17.09 -10.64 5.67
N PRO A 97 17.59 -11.37 6.69
CA PRO A 97 18.98 -11.26 7.12
C PRO A 97 19.99 -11.61 6.01
N GLU A 98 19.63 -12.52 5.09
CA GLU A 98 20.45 -12.92 3.97
C GLU A 98 20.68 -11.81 2.93
N ILE A 99 19.85 -10.75 2.95
CA ILE A 99 19.98 -9.59 2.06
C ILE A 99 20.76 -8.44 2.71
N ARG A 100 20.81 -8.36 4.03
CA ARG A 100 21.41 -7.26 4.78
C ARG A 100 22.83 -6.95 4.34
N ASP A 101 23.64 -7.98 4.11
CA ASP A 101 25.05 -7.84 3.75
C ASP A 101 25.24 -7.62 2.24
N ILE A 102 24.18 -7.79 1.45
CA ILE A 102 24.21 -7.67 -0.01
C ILE A 102 23.79 -6.26 -0.42
N VAL A 103 22.81 -5.66 0.27
CA VAL A 103 22.15 -4.41 -0.12
C VAL A 103 22.64 -3.23 0.70
N GLU A 104 23.14 -2.21 0.00
CA GLU A 104 23.28 -0.84 0.52
C GLU A 104 21.99 -0.08 0.21
N HIS A 105 21.19 0.22 1.23
CA HIS A 105 19.90 0.88 1.09
C HIS A 105 19.98 2.36 1.47
N THR A 106 19.27 3.22 0.73
CA THR A 106 19.08 4.62 1.08
C THR A 106 17.63 5.03 0.77
N ILE A 107 17.01 5.75 1.71
CA ILE A 107 15.68 6.34 1.52
C ILE A 107 15.83 7.86 1.40
N PHE A 108 15.30 8.45 0.34
CA PHE A 108 15.21 9.90 0.17
C PHE A 108 13.79 10.36 0.50
N GLU A 109 13.66 11.27 1.48
CA GLU A 109 12.39 11.91 1.84
C GLU A 109 12.48 13.42 1.65
N ALA A 110 11.53 13.97 0.90
CA ALA A 110 11.51 15.40 0.57
C ALA A 110 11.14 16.29 1.76
N HIS A 111 10.43 15.75 2.73
CA HIS A 111 9.97 16.47 3.93
C HIS A 111 10.94 16.30 5.10
N SER A 112 10.70 17.11 6.14
CA SER A 112 11.49 17.11 7.39
C SER A 112 11.15 15.95 8.33
N GLU A 113 10.17 15.10 7.97
CA GLU A 113 9.69 14.05 8.83
C GLU A 113 9.16 12.85 8.04
N VAL A 114 9.15 11.69 8.66
CA VAL A 114 8.51 10.47 8.16
C VAL A 114 6.99 10.55 8.24
N GLY A 115 6.30 9.65 7.56
CA GLY A 115 4.85 9.50 7.70
C GLY A 115 4.06 9.69 6.41
N GLY A 116 4.65 10.32 5.38
CA GLY A 116 4.02 10.50 4.07
C GLY A 116 2.63 11.15 4.18
N THR A 117 1.58 10.46 3.74
CA THR A 117 0.19 10.93 3.79
C THR A 117 -0.21 11.50 5.16
N TRP A 118 0.23 10.90 6.26
CA TRP A 118 -0.17 11.28 7.61
C TRP A 118 0.63 12.43 8.18
N PHE A 119 1.80 12.73 7.63
CA PHE A 119 2.54 13.96 7.87
C PHE A 119 1.98 15.14 7.07
N ILE A 120 1.67 14.91 5.78
CA ILE A 120 1.20 15.96 4.86
C ILE A 120 -0.23 16.39 5.21
N ASN A 121 -1.13 15.43 5.47
CA ASN A 121 -2.54 15.72 5.74
C ASN A 121 -2.77 15.86 7.24
N ASN A 122 -2.87 17.09 7.68
CA ASN A 122 -3.01 17.46 9.09
C ASN A 122 -4.21 18.39 9.35
N TYR A 123 -5.13 18.50 8.39
CA TYR A 123 -6.35 19.29 8.54
C TYR A 123 -7.24 18.78 9.69
N PRO A 124 -8.07 19.63 10.30
CA PRO A 124 -8.98 19.23 11.38
C PRO A 124 -9.91 18.08 10.97
N GLY A 125 -10.00 17.07 11.83
CA GLY A 125 -10.83 15.89 11.60
C GLY A 125 -10.23 14.83 10.68
N VAL A 126 -8.97 14.96 10.27
CA VAL A 126 -8.30 13.93 9.46
C VAL A 126 -8.25 12.59 10.20
N GLN A 127 -8.79 11.55 9.57
CA GLN A 127 -8.80 10.19 10.11
C GLN A 127 -8.79 9.15 9.00
N CYS A 128 -8.38 7.93 9.34
CA CYS A 128 -8.43 6.79 8.43
C CYS A 128 -9.87 6.25 8.30
N ASP A 129 -10.21 5.73 7.13
CA ASP A 129 -11.47 5.04 6.84
C ASP A 129 -11.32 3.50 6.85
N VAL A 130 -10.18 3.03 7.35
CA VAL A 130 -9.87 1.62 7.60
C VAL A 130 -9.71 1.41 9.10
N PRO A 131 -10.22 0.31 9.69
CA PRO A 131 -10.06 0.02 11.11
C PRO A 131 -8.60 0.07 11.56
N ALA A 132 -8.32 0.72 12.69
CA ALA A 132 -6.97 1.03 13.16
C ALA A 132 -6.07 -0.21 13.30
N HIS A 133 -6.60 -1.29 13.87
CA HIS A 133 -5.84 -2.53 14.10
C HIS A 133 -5.36 -3.24 12.84
N ILE A 134 -5.91 -2.91 11.67
CA ILE A 134 -5.46 -3.44 10.37
C ILE A 134 -4.79 -2.36 9.49
N TYR A 135 -4.62 -1.14 10.03
CA TYR A 135 -3.94 -0.04 9.35
C TYR A 135 -2.65 0.34 10.10
N ALA A 136 -1.83 -0.65 10.39
CA ALA A 136 -0.53 -0.54 11.06
C ALA A 136 0.49 -1.41 10.34
N PHE A 137 1.77 -1.24 10.65
CA PHE A 137 2.80 -2.13 10.12
C PHE A 137 2.54 -3.57 10.55
N PRO A 138 2.54 -4.56 9.62
CA PRO A 138 2.27 -5.96 9.97
C PRO A 138 3.27 -6.55 10.97
N PHE A 139 4.51 -6.05 10.97
CA PHE A 139 5.59 -6.46 11.86
C PHE A 139 5.58 -5.76 13.22
N ASP A 140 4.80 -4.66 13.35
CA ASP A 140 4.67 -3.87 14.58
C ASP A 140 3.20 -3.46 14.82
N PRO A 141 2.32 -4.42 15.11
CA PRO A 141 0.91 -4.14 15.35
C PRO A 141 0.73 -3.40 16.68
N ASN A 142 -0.01 -2.29 16.66
CA ASN A 142 -0.28 -1.49 17.83
C ASN A 142 -1.53 -2.00 18.58
N PRO A 143 -1.42 -2.44 19.85
CA PRO A 143 -2.57 -2.83 20.66
C PRO A 143 -3.30 -1.67 21.32
N ASN A 144 -2.72 -0.45 21.32
CA ASN A 144 -3.13 0.68 22.13
C ASN A 144 -3.91 1.77 21.38
N TRP A 145 -4.56 1.41 20.26
CA TRP A 145 -5.39 2.37 19.55
C TRP A 145 -6.48 2.96 20.42
N SER A 146 -6.71 4.27 20.29
CA SER A 146 -7.72 4.97 21.09
C SER A 146 -9.14 4.68 20.60
N ARG A 147 -9.32 4.48 19.27
CA ARG A 147 -10.62 4.33 18.61
C ARG A 147 -10.57 3.31 17.48
N PHE A 148 -11.76 2.86 17.07
CA PHE A 148 -11.89 1.90 15.96
C PHE A 148 -11.31 2.44 14.64
N TYR A 149 -11.56 3.70 14.31
CA TYR A 149 -10.89 4.42 13.22
C TYR A 149 -9.96 5.47 13.83
N ALA A 150 -8.66 5.29 13.64
CA ALA A 150 -7.65 6.15 14.23
C ALA A 150 -7.59 7.53 13.52
N SER A 151 -7.30 8.56 14.31
CA SER A 151 -7.02 9.90 13.80
C SER A 151 -5.68 9.98 13.08
N GLY A 152 -5.53 10.96 12.18
CA GLY A 152 -4.25 11.20 11.49
C GLY A 152 -3.07 11.41 12.43
N PRO A 153 -3.17 12.27 13.47
CA PRO A 153 -2.10 12.45 14.45
C PRO A 153 -1.72 11.16 15.19
N GLU A 154 -2.69 10.32 15.55
CA GLU A 154 -2.43 9.04 16.21
C GLU A 154 -1.70 8.04 15.29
N ILE A 155 -2.09 8.00 14.01
CA ILE A 155 -1.40 7.18 13.01
C ILE A 155 0.04 7.68 12.80
N LEU A 156 0.24 8.99 12.70
CA LEU A 156 1.57 9.57 12.55
C LEU A 156 2.47 9.24 13.73
N GLU A 157 1.96 9.36 14.96
CA GLU A 157 2.73 9.01 16.17
C GLU A 157 3.04 7.51 16.21
N ASN A 158 2.11 6.66 15.80
CA ASN A 158 2.37 5.22 15.67
C ASN A 158 3.50 4.94 14.66
N ILE A 159 3.50 5.62 13.50
CA ILE A 159 4.59 5.50 12.51
C ILE A 159 5.93 5.91 13.13
N LYS A 160 5.99 7.07 13.79
CA LYS A 160 7.20 7.57 14.45
C LYS A 160 7.70 6.63 15.55
N SER A 161 6.78 6.09 16.35
CA SER A 161 7.09 5.11 17.39
C SER A 161 7.71 3.84 16.80
N THR A 162 7.12 3.32 15.70
CA THR A 162 7.67 2.16 14.99
C THR A 162 9.07 2.47 14.42
N VAL A 163 9.28 3.65 13.83
CA VAL A 163 10.61 4.06 13.33
C VAL A 163 11.65 4.04 14.45
N ARG A 164 11.35 4.66 15.60
CA ARG A 164 12.24 4.65 16.78
C ARG A 164 12.50 3.25 17.31
N LYS A 165 11.46 2.44 17.47
CA LYS A 165 11.53 1.07 18.01
C LYS A 165 12.41 0.15 17.16
N TRP A 166 12.33 0.27 15.84
CA TRP A 166 13.02 -0.59 14.89
C TRP A 166 14.24 0.07 14.24
N ASN A 167 14.59 1.31 14.64
CA ASN A 167 15.70 2.08 14.08
C ASN A 167 15.65 2.16 12.54
N LEU A 168 14.44 2.42 11.99
CA LEU A 168 14.23 2.41 10.54
C LEU A 168 14.77 3.66 9.82
N ASP A 169 15.19 4.67 10.58
CA ASP A 169 15.79 5.92 10.09
C ASP A 169 17.29 5.82 9.81
N ARG A 170 17.92 4.68 10.08
CA ARG A 170 19.36 4.45 9.85
C ARG A 170 19.82 4.83 8.43
N ASP A 171 19.02 4.48 7.42
CA ASP A 171 19.33 4.66 6.00
C ASP A 171 18.52 5.80 5.37
N LEU A 172 17.92 6.69 6.19
CA LEU A 172 17.00 7.73 5.79
C LEU A 172 17.69 9.09 5.66
N GLN A 173 17.42 9.79 4.57
CA GLN A 173 17.83 11.18 4.33
C GLN A 173 16.59 12.06 4.20
N LEU A 174 16.24 12.76 5.26
CA LEU A 174 15.17 13.76 5.32
C LEU A 174 15.58 15.05 4.57
N ASN A 175 14.62 15.90 4.25
CA ASN A 175 14.81 17.16 3.51
C ASN A 175 15.62 16.96 2.20
N THR A 176 15.53 15.77 1.64
CA THR A 176 16.29 15.37 0.44
C THR A 176 15.33 14.97 -0.66
N ARG A 177 15.13 15.86 -1.60
CA ARG A 177 14.17 15.71 -2.71
C ARG A 177 14.86 15.07 -3.92
N VAL A 178 14.28 14.00 -4.45
CA VAL A 178 14.67 13.50 -5.78
C VAL A 178 14.07 14.44 -6.83
N ILE A 179 14.93 14.96 -7.72
CA ILE A 179 14.56 15.90 -8.77
C ILE A 179 14.81 15.37 -10.19
N GLY A 180 15.36 14.17 -10.31
CA GLY A 180 15.55 13.49 -11.59
C GLY A 180 16.09 12.09 -11.43
N ALA A 181 15.75 11.20 -12.37
CA ALA A 181 16.31 9.86 -12.47
C ALA A 181 16.50 9.48 -13.94
N GLN A 182 17.66 8.92 -14.30
CA GLN A 182 17.95 8.50 -15.67
C GLN A 182 18.63 7.14 -15.68
N TRP A 183 18.11 6.23 -16.49
CA TRP A 183 18.71 4.93 -16.71
C TRP A 183 19.99 5.04 -17.53
N GLN A 184 21.04 4.36 -17.08
CA GLN A 184 22.35 4.26 -17.75
C GLN A 184 22.58 2.83 -18.22
N GLU A 185 22.22 2.55 -19.46
CA GLU A 185 22.23 1.19 -20.04
C GLU A 185 23.59 0.50 -19.92
N ALA A 186 24.69 1.20 -20.23
CA ALA A 186 26.03 0.62 -20.16
C ALA A 186 26.39 0.15 -18.75
N LYS A 187 26.02 0.92 -17.72
CA LYS A 187 26.30 0.61 -16.32
C LYS A 187 25.27 -0.33 -15.68
N GLY A 188 24.06 -0.44 -16.25
CA GLY A 188 22.95 -1.13 -15.60
C GLY A 188 22.51 -0.45 -14.29
N GLN A 189 22.51 0.88 -14.27
CA GLN A 189 22.24 1.67 -13.07
C GLN A 189 21.38 2.89 -13.37
N TRP A 190 20.64 3.32 -12.37
CA TRP A 190 19.98 4.62 -12.34
C TRP A 190 20.95 5.68 -11.85
N LYS A 191 21.06 6.78 -12.59
CA LYS A 191 21.62 8.05 -12.12
C LYS A 191 20.47 8.84 -11.52
N VAL A 192 20.54 9.16 -10.24
CA VAL A 192 19.50 9.87 -9.49
C VAL A 192 20.05 11.21 -9.05
N THR A 193 19.37 12.28 -9.38
CA THR A 193 19.71 13.62 -8.93
C THR A 193 18.84 13.97 -7.73
N VAL A 194 19.49 14.31 -6.63
CA VAL A 194 18.82 14.72 -5.38
C VAL A 194 19.20 16.15 -5.02
N GLU A 195 18.28 16.83 -4.34
CA GLU A 195 18.47 18.17 -3.81
C GLU A 195 18.29 18.18 -2.29
N HIS A 196 19.27 18.71 -1.58
CA HIS A 196 19.25 18.91 -0.15
C HIS A 196 19.73 20.33 0.17
N GLU A 197 18.93 21.12 0.87
CA GLU A 197 19.25 22.54 1.19
C GLU A 197 19.67 23.37 -0.03
N GLY A 198 19.00 23.18 -1.15
CA GLY A 198 19.29 23.89 -2.41
C GLY A 198 20.55 23.41 -3.14
N LYS A 199 21.26 22.41 -2.61
CA LYS A 199 22.43 21.82 -3.26
C LYS A 199 22.05 20.52 -3.94
N GLN A 200 22.41 20.40 -5.22
CA GLN A 200 22.17 19.20 -6.01
C GLN A 200 23.40 18.31 -6.02
N ARG A 201 23.15 17.00 -5.97
CA ARG A 201 24.18 15.98 -6.17
C ARG A 201 23.64 14.79 -6.96
N GLU A 202 24.52 14.11 -7.67
CA GLU A 202 24.22 12.89 -8.42
C GLU A 202 24.63 11.65 -7.64
N GLU A 203 23.75 10.68 -7.61
CA GLU A 203 23.93 9.40 -6.95
C GLU A 203 23.60 8.26 -7.93
N HIS A 204 24.11 7.06 -7.69
CA HIS A 204 23.86 5.92 -8.57
C HIS A 204 23.35 4.72 -7.78
N CYS A 205 22.38 4.00 -8.33
CA CYS A 205 21.86 2.76 -7.74
C CYS A 205 21.54 1.71 -8.81
N HIS A 206 21.53 0.44 -8.42
CA HIS A 206 21.17 -0.67 -9.28
C HIS A 206 19.65 -0.82 -9.39
N VAL A 207 18.94 -0.52 -8.30
CA VAL A 207 17.48 -0.61 -8.21
C VAL A 207 16.93 0.68 -7.65
N LEU A 208 15.88 1.20 -8.28
CA LEU A 208 15.17 2.39 -7.86
C LEU A 208 13.72 2.03 -7.51
N ILE A 209 13.31 2.26 -6.26
CA ILE A 209 11.98 1.96 -5.75
C ILE A 209 11.20 3.26 -5.53
N SER A 210 10.11 3.44 -6.25
CA SER A 210 9.16 4.53 -6.01
C SER A 210 8.22 4.17 -4.87
N ALA A 211 8.34 4.85 -3.75
CA ALA A 211 7.50 4.75 -2.57
C ALA A 211 6.77 6.07 -2.25
N GLN A 212 6.60 6.93 -3.25
CA GLN A 212 6.10 8.30 -3.12
C GLN A 212 4.58 8.38 -2.82
N GLY A 213 3.85 7.28 -3.02
CA GLY A 213 2.39 7.30 -2.93
C GLY A 213 1.74 7.86 -4.21
N VAL A 214 0.39 7.92 -4.21
CA VAL A 214 -0.41 8.38 -5.37
C VAL A 214 -1.25 9.62 -5.08
N LEU A 215 -1.42 9.98 -3.80
CA LEU A 215 -2.18 11.16 -3.35
C LEU A 215 -1.23 12.09 -2.61
N VAL A 216 -0.29 12.69 -3.33
CA VAL A 216 0.83 13.47 -2.77
C VAL A 216 0.80 14.92 -3.22
N HIS A 217 0.46 15.16 -4.48
CA HIS A 217 0.46 16.49 -5.05
C HIS A 217 -0.96 17.03 -5.08
N GLU A 218 -1.20 18.13 -4.38
CA GLU A 218 -2.49 18.80 -4.32
C GLU A 218 -2.96 19.25 -5.71
N SER A 219 -4.27 19.22 -5.91
CA SER A 219 -4.93 19.66 -7.13
C SER A 219 -5.80 20.87 -6.82
N TRP A 220 -5.29 22.05 -7.10
CA TRP A 220 -6.05 23.29 -7.00
C TRP A 220 -7.16 23.34 -8.04
N PRO A 221 -8.34 23.90 -7.72
CA PRO A 221 -9.41 24.00 -8.70
C PRO A 221 -9.11 25.07 -9.72
N ASP A 222 -9.39 24.78 -11.00
CA ASP A 222 -9.34 25.76 -12.07
C ASP A 222 -10.67 26.54 -12.08
N ILE A 223 -10.74 27.56 -11.21
CA ILE A 223 -11.89 28.46 -11.07
C ILE A 223 -11.41 29.88 -11.34
N PRO A 224 -12.01 30.60 -12.31
CA PRO A 224 -11.67 32.00 -12.58
C PRO A 224 -11.72 32.86 -11.32
N GLY A 225 -10.71 33.67 -11.09
CA GLY A 225 -10.66 34.62 -9.97
C GLY A 225 -10.26 34.00 -8.60
N LEU A 226 -9.94 32.71 -8.51
CA LEU A 226 -9.54 32.10 -7.23
C LEU A 226 -8.38 32.87 -6.56
N ARG A 227 -7.41 33.34 -7.35
CA ARG A 227 -6.25 34.08 -6.85
C ARG A 227 -6.53 35.56 -6.57
N ASP A 228 -7.69 36.05 -6.99
CA ASP A 228 -8.11 37.44 -6.76
C ASP A 228 -8.89 37.62 -5.47
N PHE A 229 -9.18 36.51 -4.79
CA PHE A 229 -9.87 36.51 -3.49
C PHE A 229 -9.01 37.20 -2.43
N GLU A 230 -9.59 38.17 -1.72
CA GLU A 230 -8.88 38.95 -0.71
C GLU A 230 -8.90 38.32 0.69
N GLY A 231 -9.69 37.26 0.90
CA GLY A 231 -9.70 36.49 2.14
C GLY A 231 -8.63 35.40 2.18
N HIS A 232 -8.71 34.54 3.18
CA HIS A 232 -7.77 33.42 3.36
C HIS A 232 -8.10 32.25 2.43
N ILE A 233 -7.11 31.71 1.72
CA ILE A 233 -7.24 30.51 0.89
C ILE A 233 -6.32 29.43 1.42
N THR A 234 -6.86 28.24 1.65
CA THR A 234 -6.06 27.07 2.00
C THR A 234 -6.48 25.82 1.21
N HIS A 235 -5.54 24.91 0.98
CA HIS A 235 -5.84 23.58 0.47
C HIS A 235 -5.80 22.57 1.61
N SER A 236 -6.63 21.53 1.57
CA SER A 236 -6.67 20.51 2.64
C SER A 236 -5.31 19.84 2.89
N ALA A 237 -4.44 19.71 1.87
CA ALA A 237 -3.08 19.18 2.01
C ALA A 237 -2.04 20.24 2.46
N LEU A 238 -2.41 21.50 2.53
CA LEU A 238 -1.57 22.63 2.91
C LEU A 238 -2.29 23.46 4.00
N TRP A 239 -2.80 22.77 5.01
CA TRP A 239 -3.61 23.39 6.05
C TRP A 239 -2.80 24.41 6.86
N ASP A 240 -3.32 25.63 6.97
CA ASP A 240 -2.68 26.68 7.77
C ASP A 240 -3.18 26.62 9.22
N HIS A 241 -2.34 26.09 10.10
CA HIS A 241 -2.63 26.00 11.54
C HIS A 241 -2.48 27.31 12.29
N ASN A 242 -1.89 28.35 11.68
CA ASN A 242 -1.70 29.65 12.31
C ASN A 242 -2.90 30.57 12.09
N TYR A 243 -3.82 30.21 11.19
CA TYR A 243 -5.02 30.98 10.92
C TYR A 243 -6.16 30.57 11.85
N ASP A 244 -6.85 31.57 12.45
CA ASP A 244 -8.05 31.33 13.28
C ASP A 244 -9.30 31.32 12.40
N TYR A 245 -9.90 30.13 12.27
CA TYR A 245 -11.12 29.89 11.51
C TYR A 245 -12.40 30.21 12.30
N SER A 246 -12.33 30.54 13.59
CA SER A 246 -13.49 30.90 14.42
C SER A 246 -14.07 32.25 14.01
N ASN A 247 -15.38 32.44 14.16
CA ASN A 247 -16.09 33.66 13.78
C ASN A 247 -15.90 34.06 12.31
N ARG A 248 -15.85 33.05 11.40
CA ARG A 248 -15.61 33.25 9.97
C ARG A 248 -16.71 32.63 9.13
N LYS A 249 -16.94 33.20 7.96
CA LYS A 249 -17.72 32.58 6.89
C LYS A 249 -16.78 31.72 6.05
N VAL A 250 -16.96 30.41 6.12
CA VAL A 250 -16.06 29.41 5.49
C VAL A 250 -16.72 28.76 4.30
N ALA A 251 -16.14 28.93 3.12
CA ALA A 251 -16.53 28.23 1.89
C ALA A 251 -15.65 26.98 1.72
N VAL A 252 -16.23 25.78 1.79
CA VAL A 252 -15.51 24.50 1.55
C VAL A 252 -15.84 24.00 0.16
N ILE A 253 -14.84 23.94 -0.74
CA ILE A 253 -15.02 23.46 -2.11
C ILE A 253 -14.64 21.99 -2.20
N GLY A 254 -15.63 21.12 -2.38
CA GLY A 254 -15.47 19.68 -2.54
C GLY A 254 -16.09 18.85 -1.42
N ASN A 255 -16.50 17.62 -1.79
CA ASN A 255 -17.06 16.59 -0.91
C ASN A 255 -16.40 15.23 -1.14
N GLY A 256 -15.08 15.25 -1.35
CA GLY A 256 -14.23 14.08 -1.20
C GLY A 256 -13.96 13.77 0.29
N SER A 257 -13.14 12.77 0.59
CA SER A 257 -12.85 12.37 1.98
C SER A 257 -12.41 13.55 2.85
N SER A 258 -11.57 14.46 2.31
CA SER A 258 -11.13 15.64 3.08
C SER A 258 -12.28 16.61 3.37
N GLY A 259 -13.11 16.97 2.36
CA GLY A 259 -14.23 17.86 2.56
C GLY A 259 -15.27 17.32 3.54
N ILE A 260 -15.57 16.02 3.44
CA ILE A 260 -16.47 15.31 4.37
C ILE A 260 -15.94 15.35 5.82
N GLN A 261 -14.63 15.36 6.01
CA GLN A 261 -14.02 15.43 7.36
C GLN A 261 -13.88 16.87 7.87
N ILE A 262 -13.61 17.84 6.98
CA ILE A 262 -13.39 19.25 7.35
C ILE A 262 -14.71 19.95 7.73
N VAL A 263 -15.79 19.76 6.95
CA VAL A 263 -17.06 20.47 7.14
C VAL A 263 -17.59 20.36 8.58
N PRO A 264 -17.69 19.17 9.21
CA PRO A 264 -18.20 19.09 10.57
C PRO A 264 -17.26 19.72 11.62
N GLN A 265 -15.96 19.85 11.31
CA GLN A 265 -15.04 20.53 12.24
C GLN A 265 -15.21 22.05 12.14
N MET A 266 -15.34 22.60 10.96
CA MET A 266 -15.60 24.03 10.76
C MET A 266 -16.95 24.44 11.35
N GLN A 267 -17.98 23.62 11.12
CA GLN A 267 -19.35 23.87 11.64
C GLN A 267 -19.39 24.00 13.17
N LYS A 268 -18.51 23.28 13.89
CA LYS A 268 -18.46 23.30 15.37
C LYS A 268 -17.70 24.47 15.95
N LEU A 269 -16.97 25.24 15.14
CA LEU A 269 -16.22 26.38 15.64
C LEU A 269 -17.16 27.52 16.04
N PRO A 270 -16.88 28.24 17.13
CA PRO A 270 -17.71 29.35 17.60
C PRO A 270 -17.88 30.42 16.52
N GLY A 271 -19.12 30.84 16.29
CA GLY A 271 -19.48 31.94 15.39
C GLY A 271 -19.13 31.70 13.90
N THR A 272 -18.88 30.46 13.50
CA THR A 272 -18.50 30.10 12.13
C THR A 272 -19.72 29.70 11.33
N ASP A 273 -19.88 30.28 10.13
CA ASP A 273 -20.88 29.88 9.13
C ASP A 273 -20.19 29.11 8.01
N VAL A 274 -20.72 27.95 7.62
CA VAL A 274 -20.12 27.08 6.61
C VAL A 274 -21.01 26.93 5.39
N VAL A 275 -20.43 27.05 4.19
CA VAL A 275 -21.08 26.66 2.95
C VAL A 275 -20.22 25.61 2.24
N ASN A 276 -20.78 24.43 2.01
CA ASN A 276 -20.09 23.38 1.26
C ASN A 276 -20.53 23.37 -0.21
N PHE A 277 -19.61 23.62 -1.12
CA PHE A 277 -19.84 23.58 -2.57
C PHE A 277 -19.53 22.20 -3.10
N ILE A 278 -20.53 21.48 -3.60
CA ILE A 278 -20.37 20.13 -4.13
C ILE A 278 -20.67 20.09 -5.63
N ARG A 279 -19.89 19.31 -6.40
CA ARG A 279 -20.15 19.09 -7.83
C ARG A 279 -21.04 17.87 -8.10
N GLY A 280 -21.09 16.97 -7.15
CA GLY A 280 -21.83 15.73 -7.25
C GLY A 280 -21.89 15.02 -5.91
N GLN A 281 -22.72 14.03 -5.84
CA GLN A 281 -23.01 13.28 -4.63
C GLN A 281 -21.84 12.39 -4.22
N ALA A 282 -21.82 11.95 -2.96
CA ALA A 282 -20.87 10.98 -2.44
C ALA A 282 -21.58 10.04 -1.46
N TRP A 283 -21.25 8.74 -1.52
CA TRP A 283 -21.71 7.78 -0.52
C TRP A 283 -21.00 8.03 0.81
N VAL A 284 -21.74 8.49 1.81
CA VAL A 284 -21.28 8.66 3.20
C VAL A 284 -21.87 7.51 4.00
N TYR A 285 -21.03 6.48 4.20
CA TYR A 285 -21.52 5.21 4.72
C TYR A 285 -20.40 4.43 5.44
N TYR A 286 -20.75 3.76 6.54
CA TYR A 286 -19.84 2.90 7.29
C TYR A 286 -19.77 1.50 6.67
N ARG A 287 -18.74 1.26 5.84
CA ARG A 287 -18.49 -0.05 5.22
C ARG A 287 -18.17 -1.15 6.23
N ALA A 288 -17.48 -0.80 7.31
CA ALA A 288 -17.14 -1.68 8.42
C ALA A 288 -17.72 -1.10 9.71
N PRO A 289 -19.02 -1.32 10.01
CA PRO A 289 -19.63 -0.80 11.22
C PRO A 289 -18.95 -1.39 12.45
N PRO A 290 -18.50 -0.55 13.41
CA PRO A 290 -17.72 -1.00 14.58
C PRO A 290 -18.42 -2.07 15.41
N SER A 291 -19.74 -1.98 15.62
CA SER A 291 -20.52 -2.95 16.42
C SER A 291 -20.34 -4.41 15.95
N LYS A 292 -20.24 -4.62 14.64
CA LYS A 292 -20.00 -5.96 14.08
C LYS A 292 -18.60 -6.53 14.37
N HIS A 293 -17.69 -5.68 14.80
CA HIS A 293 -16.30 -6.07 15.10
C HIS A 293 -15.99 -6.08 16.58
N LEU A 294 -16.66 -5.22 17.36
CA LEU A 294 -16.45 -5.09 18.79
C LEU A 294 -17.35 -6.01 19.63
N GLY A 295 -18.41 -6.55 19.01
CA GLY A 295 -19.38 -7.39 19.72
C GLY A 295 -20.25 -6.61 20.72
N ARG A 296 -20.27 -5.28 20.64
CA ARG A 296 -21.11 -4.38 21.40
C ARG A 296 -21.68 -3.28 20.54
N ASP A 297 -22.85 -2.79 20.89
CA ASP A 297 -23.42 -1.59 20.32
C ASP A 297 -22.84 -0.35 21.02
N ASP A 298 -22.62 0.70 20.24
CA ASP A 298 -22.10 1.96 20.72
C ASP A 298 -22.78 3.10 19.93
N PRO A 299 -23.31 4.14 20.61
CA PRO A 299 -23.92 5.27 19.93
C PRO A 299 -22.89 6.12 19.15
N ASP A 300 -21.61 6.06 19.53
CA ASP A 300 -20.54 6.71 18.76
C ASP A 300 -20.25 5.89 17.51
N PRO A 301 -20.45 6.44 16.30
CA PRO A 301 -20.14 5.74 15.06
C PRO A 301 -18.64 5.43 14.88
N ASN A 302 -17.77 6.06 15.67
CA ASN A 302 -16.35 5.73 15.79
C ASN A 302 -15.97 5.53 17.26
N PRO A 303 -16.37 4.42 17.89
CA PRO A 303 -16.26 4.21 19.32
C PRO A 303 -14.80 4.19 19.81
N LYS A 304 -14.61 4.71 21.00
CA LYS A 304 -13.36 4.50 21.75
C LYS A 304 -13.26 3.04 22.20
N TYR A 305 -12.06 2.51 22.17
CA TYR A 305 -11.79 1.25 22.86
C TYR A 305 -11.85 1.46 24.38
N THR A 306 -12.50 0.54 25.07
CA THR A 306 -12.53 0.52 26.53
C THR A 306 -11.18 0.10 27.10
N ASP A 307 -10.93 0.36 28.39
CA ASP A 307 -9.70 -0.09 29.03
C ASP A 307 -9.60 -1.61 29.04
N ALA A 308 -10.73 -2.30 29.26
CA ALA A 308 -10.79 -3.77 29.18
C ALA A 308 -10.45 -4.31 27.78
N GLU A 309 -10.98 -3.68 26.72
CA GLU A 309 -10.63 -4.07 25.34
C GLU A 309 -9.13 -3.86 25.07
N ARG A 310 -8.55 -2.74 25.51
CA ARG A 310 -7.11 -2.47 25.36
C ARG A 310 -6.25 -3.45 26.16
N GLU A 311 -6.68 -3.85 27.35
CA GLU A 311 -6.01 -4.88 28.15
C GLU A 311 -6.00 -6.22 27.43
N MET A 312 -7.14 -6.63 26.85
CA MET A 312 -7.22 -7.86 26.06
C MET A 312 -6.29 -7.83 24.83
N PHE A 313 -6.11 -6.68 24.19
CA PHE A 313 -5.20 -6.54 23.05
C PHE A 313 -3.71 -6.62 23.42
N GLN A 314 -3.33 -6.53 24.70
CA GLN A 314 -1.95 -6.76 25.13
C GLN A 314 -1.55 -8.23 24.97
N ASP A 315 -2.51 -9.16 24.97
CA ASP A 315 -2.25 -10.56 24.59
C ASP A 315 -2.03 -10.66 23.07
N PRO A 316 -0.83 -11.05 22.60
CA PRO A 316 -0.51 -11.10 21.18
C PRO A 316 -1.41 -12.05 20.38
N ASP A 317 -1.83 -13.16 20.95
CA ASP A 317 -2.68 -14.14 20.27
C ASP A 317 -4.11 -13.64 20.14
N TYR A 318 -4.66 -13.05 21.19
CA TYR A 318 -5.96 -12.39 21.13
C TYR A 318 -5.96 -11.24 20.12
N HIS A 319 -4.95 -10.37 20.16
CA HIS A 319 -4.79 -9.26 19.22
C HIS A 319 -4.68 -9.76 17.76
N LEU A 320 -3.91 -10.82 17.53
CA LEU A 320 -3.81 -11.44 16.21
C LEU A 320 -5.17 -11.95 15.72
N GLN A 321 -5.94 -12.64 16.56
CA GLN A 321 -7.27 -13.14 16.21
C GLN A 321 -8.25 -12.01 15.94
N HIS A 322 -8.21 -10.92 16.71
CA HIS A 322 -9.01 -9.73 16.47
C HIS A 322 -8.70 -9.13 15.08
N ARG A 323 -7.43 -8.92 14.75
CA ARG A 323 -6.98 -8.42 13.44
C ARG A 323 -7.42 -9.34 12.29
N LYS A 324 -7.23 -10.64 12.44
CA LYS A 324 -7.70 -11.64 11.46
C LYS A 324 -9.21 -11.58 11.27
N GLY A 325 -9.96 -11.39 12.33
CA GLY A 325 -11.42 -11.24 12.29
C GLY A 325 -11.85 -10.03 11.46
N ILE A 326 -11.21 -8.87 11.66
CA ILE A 326 -11.48 -7.66 10.87
C ILE A 326 -11.14 -7.88 9.39
N ILE A 327 -9.94 -8.39 9.08
CA ILE A 327 -9.48 -8.64 7.72
C ILE A 327 -10.40 -9.63 7.01
N SER A 328 -10.76 -10.74 7.66
CA SER A 328 -11.65 -11.76 7.08
C SER A 328 -13.01 -11.17 6.69
N ARG A 329 -13.64 -10.40 7.58
CA ARG A 329 -14.94 -9.76 7.29
C ARG A 329 -14.81 -8.75 6.15
N THR A 330 -13.74 -7.93 6.15
CA THR A 330 -13.47 -6.95 5.10
C THR A 330 -13.29 -7.64 3.74
N ASN A 331 -12.56 -8.75 3.71
CA ASN A 331 -12.34 -9.50 2.46
C ASN A 331 -13.63 -10.20 1.98
N LYS A 332 -14.41 -10.77 2.89
CA LYS A 332 -15.72 -11.36 2.55
C LYS A 332 -16.70 -10.34 1.96
N SER A 333 -16.54 -9.04 2.25
CA SER A 333 -17.41 -7.98 1.71
C SER A 333 -17.07 -7.57 0.27
N PHE A 334 -16.09 -8.19 -0.39
CA PHE A 334 -15.69 -7.82 -1.77
C PHE A 334 -16.85 -7.89 -2.77
N HIS A 335 -17.79 -8.83 -2.59
CA HIS A 335 -18.94 -9.02 -3.45
C HIS A 335 -19.86 -7.77 -3.58
N ILE A 336 -19.78 -6.82 -2.63
CA ILE A 336 -20.55 -5.56 -2.72
C ILE A 336 -20.04 -4.67 -3.87
N PHE A 337 -18.80 -4.88 -4.32
CA PHE A 337 -18.22 -4.15 -5.45
C PHE A 337 -18.52 -4.80 -6.81
N MET A 338 -19.18 -5.95 -6.83
CA MET A 338 -19.68 -6.55 -8.07
C MET A 338 -21.00 -5.87 -8.46
N LYS A 339 -21.19 -5.61 -9.75
CA LYS A 339 -22.47 -5.11 -10.27
C LYS A 339 -23.58 -6.14 -10.06
N GLY A 340 -24.78 -5.69 -9.71
CA GLY A 340 -25.95 -6.53 -9.52
C GLY A 340 -26.55 -6.46 -8.11
N LYS A 341 -27.35 -7.47 -7.76
CA LYS A 341 -28.25 -7.48 -6.60
C LYS A 341 -27.60 -7.09 -5.27
N ASN A 342 -26.39 -7.62 -4.97
CA ASN A 342 -25.72 -7.31 -3.70
C ASN A 342 -25.36 -5.82 -3.59
N ASN A 343 -24.95 -5.20 -4.70
CA ASN A 343 -24.66 -3.76 -4.71
C ASN A 343 -25.93 -2.95 -4.60
N GLU A 344 -27.01 -3.34 -5.30
CA GLU A 344 -28.32 -2.67 -5.24
C GLU A 344 -28.91 -2.70 -3.82
N GLU A 345 -28.80 -3.83 -3.13
CA GLU A 345 -29.19 -3.93 -1.71
C GLU A 345 -28.32 -3.03 -0.82
N GLY A 346 -27.01 -3.01 -1.06
CA GLY A 346 -26.07 -2.12 -0.39
C GLY A 346 -26.41 -0.64 -0.61
N MET A 347 -26.80 -0.26 -1.84
CA MET A 347 -27.26 1.11 -2.17
C MET A 347 -28.51 1.49 -1.36
N LYS A 348 -29.50 0.60 -1.27
CA LYS A 348 -30.73 0.85 -0.49
C LYS A 348 -30.43 1.08 0.99
N LEU A 349 -29.57 0.23 1.57
CA LEU A 349 -29.16 0.36 2.98
C LEU A 349 -28.38 1.67 3.22
N ALA A 350 -27.44 1.98 2.34
CA ALA A 350 -26.64 3.21 2.46
C ALA A 350 -27.54 4.46 2.28
N ALA A 351 -28.47 4.45 1.33
CA ALA A 351 -29.39 5.55 1.11
C ALA A 351 -30.32 5.76 2.31
N ALA A 352 -30.86 4.69 2.90
CA ALA A 352 -31.70 4.77 4.10
C ALA A 352 -30.91 5.36 5.28
N GLN A 353 -29.69 4.92 5.52
CA GLN A 353 -28.84 5.46 6.58
C GLN A 353 -28.48 6.94 6.36
N MET A 354 -28.20 7.33 5.11
CA MET A 354 -27.96 8.74 4.77
C MET A 354 -29.21 9.59 4.98
N ALA A 355 -30.39 9.10 4.58
CA ALA A 355 -31.66 9.82 4.76
C ALA A 355 -31.99 10.04 6.25
N GLU A 356 -31.77 9.02 7.09
CA GLU A 356 -31.92 9.14 8.55
C GLU A 356 -31.03 10.26 9.12
N LYS A 357 -29.76 10.28 8.73
CA LYS A 357 -28.79 11.31 9.16
C LYS A 357 -29.10 12.71 8.64
N LEU A 358 -29.81 12.82 7.54
CA LEU A 358 -30.30 14.06 6.97
C LEU A 358 -31.69 14.46 7.53
N GLY A 359 -32.18 13.78 8.59
CA GLY A 359 -33.48 14.06 9.17
C GLY A 359 -34.65 13.84 8.22
N HIS A 360 -34.47 13.01 7.19
CA HIS A 360 -35.43 12.79 6.11
C HIS A 360 -35.82 14.06 5.34
N ASP A 361 -35.01 15.13 5.39
CA ASP A 361 -35.23 16.32 4.57
C ASP A 361 -35.11 15.96 3.09
N SER A 362 -36.21 16.10 2.37
CA SER A 362 -36.30 15.66 0.96
C SER A 362 -35.34 16.41 0.05
N LYS A 363 -35.10 17.69 0.32
CA LYS A 363 -34.22 18.55 -0.46
C LYS A 363 -32.75 18.17 -0.29
N LEU A 364 -32.35 17.92 0.97
CA LEU A 364 -31.01 17.42 1.29
C LEU A 364 -30.78 15.99 0.78
N CYS A 365 -31.80 15.11 0.90
CA CYS A 365 -31.73 13.76 0.37
C CYS A 365 -31.52 13.74 -1.15
N ASP A 366 -32.29 14.52 -1.89
CA ASP A 366 -32.17 14.63 -3.37
C ASP A 366 -30.81 15.21 -3.78
N MET A 367 -30.25 16.12 -2.99
CA MET A 367 -28.98 16.78 -3.27
C MET A 367 -27.77 15.90 -2.96
N LEU A 368 -27.83 15.07 -1.89
CA LEU A 368 -26.67 14.43 -1.30
C LEU A 368 -26.61 12.92 -1.51
N ILE A 369 -27.76 12.22 -1.65
CA ILE A 369 -27.79 10.77 -1.80
C ILE A 369 -27.54 10.37 -3.26
N PRO A 370 -26.47 9.59 -3.54
CA PRO A 370 -26.17 9.17 -4.91
C PRO A 370 -27.23 8.21 -5.50
N LYS A 371 -27.32 8.25 -6.84
CA LYS A 371 -28.14 7.31 -7.64
C LYS A 371 -27.28 6.30 -8.43
N TRP A 372 -25.96 6.42 -8.34
CA TRP A 372 -24.99 5.52 -8.97
C TRP A 372 -24.47 4.46 -7.96
N GLU A 373 -23.83 3.41 -8.45
CA GLU A 373 -23.44 2.20 -7.72
C GLU A 373 -22.60 2.52 -6.48
N LEU A 374 -22.91 1.87 -5.36
CA LEU A 374 -22.17 1.98 -4.11
C LEU A 374 -20.73 1.47 -4.30
N GLY A 375 -19.76 2.34 -4.07
CA GLY A 375 -18.35 2.00 -4.25
C GLY A 375 -17.77 2.39 -5.61
N CYS A 376 -18.57 2.88 -6.57
CA CYS A 376 -18.05 3.46 -7.82
C CYS A 376 -17.02 4.58 -7.53
N ARG A 377 -17.28 5.37 -6.51
CA ARG A 377 -16.34 6.31 -5.86
C ARG A 377 -16.08 5.84 -4.43
N ARG A 378 -14.94 6.21 -3.84
CA ARG A 378 -14.60 5.77 -2.48
C ARG A 378 -15.74 6.10 -1.50
N ILE A 379 -16.16 5.09 -0.77
CA ILE A 379 -17.12 5.21 0.32
C ILE A 379 -16.38 5.79 1.52
N THR A 380 -16.89 6.88 2.09
CA THR A 380 -16.27 7.55 3.24
C THR A 380 -17.23 7.48 4.44
N PRO A 381 -16.78 7.13 5.65
CA PRO A 381 -17.63 7.08 6.85
C PRO A 381 -18.28 8.41 7.20
N GLY A 382 -17.53 9.49 7.29
CA GLY A 382 -17.99 10.88 7.45
C GLY A 382 -18.84 11.16 8.69
N PRO A 383 -18.37 10.86 9.92
CA PRO A 383 -19.13 11.15 11.12
C PRO A 383 -19.42 12.67 11.26
N GLY A 384 -20.69 13.01 11.45
CA GLY A 384 -21.13 14.39 11.62
C GLY A 384 -21.30 15.20 10.32
N TYR A 385 -20.88 14.69 9.15
CA TYR A 385 -20.95 15.44 7.89
C TYR A 385 -22.38 15.70 7.43
N LEU A 386 -23.21 14.67 7.38
CA LEU A 386 -24.62 14.81 6.96
C LEU A 386 -25.41 15.58 8.02
N GLU A 387 -25.17 15.29 9.27
CA GLU A 387 -25.81 15.93 10.42
C GLU A 387 -25.45 17.44 10.53
N SER A 388 -24.30 17.86 9.99
CA SER A 388 -23.92 19.29 9.96
C SER A 388 -24.91 20.13 9.14
N PHE A 389 -25.50 19.60 8.09
CA PHE A 389 -26.44 20.33 7.24
C PHE A 389 -27.83 20.53 7.87
N LEU A 390 -28.10 19.92 9.02
CA LEU A 390 -29.28 20.18 9.85
C LEU A 390 -29.04 21.34 10.83
N GLN A 391 -27.80 21.84 10.92
CA GLN A 391 -27.47 22.96 11.79
C GLN A 391 -27.68 24.29 11.06
N PRO A 392 -28.14 25.34 11.76
CA PRO A 392 -28.47 26.63 11.15
C PRO A 392 -27.27 27.35 10.50
N ASN A 393 -26.04 27.02 10.95
CA ASN A 393 -24.79 27.63 10.51
C ASN A 393 -24.03 26.78 9.46
N CYS A 394 -24.68 25.78 8.84
CA CYS A 394 -24.06 24.95 7.81
C CYS A 394 -24.99 24.71 6.63
N ASN A 395 -24.56 25.13 5.47
CA ASN A 395 -25.31 25.01 4.22
C ASN A 395 -24.55 24.19 3.18
N VAL A 396 -25.27 23.62 2.22
CA VAL A 396 -24.71 22.93 1.06
C VAL A 396 -25.35 23.43 -0.23
N THR A 397 -24.55 23.52 -1.29
CA THR A 397 -25.04 23.85 -2.64
C THR A 397 -24.34 23.00 -3.69
N ASN A 398 -25.11 22.56 -4.69
CA ASN A 398 -24.63 21.89 -5.89
C ASN A 398 -24.68 22.79 -7.14
N SER A 399 -25.02 24.08 -6.97
CA SER A 399 -24.95 25.05 -8.05
C SER A 399 -23.48 25.22 -8.50
N PRO A 400 -23.17 25.10 -9.80
CA PRO A 400 -21.79 25.22 -10.28
C PRO A 400 -21.18 26.58 -9.92
N ILE A 401 -19.94 26.56 -9.44
CA ILE A 401 -19.15 27.78 -9.23
C ILE A 401 -18.77 28.34 -10.59
N THR A 402 -19.10 29.59 -10.86
CA THR A 402 -18.76 30.29 -12.10
C THR A 402 -17.46 31.07 -12.00
N ASN A 403 -17.25 31.75 -10.88
CA ASN A 403 -16.02 32.50 -10.59
C ASN A 403 -15.91 32.80 -9.09
N ILE A 404 -14.73 33.22 -8.68
CA ILE A 404 -14.46 33.75 -7.35
C ILE A 404 -14.10 35.23 -7.52
N SER A 405 -14.73 36.09 -6.71
CA SER A 405 -14.44 37.51 -6.63
C SER A 405 -13.64 37.81 -5.37
N LYS A 406 -13.22 39.06 -5.19
CA LYS A 406 -12.54 39.51 -3.97
C LYS A 406 -13.28 39.19 -2.67
N LYS A 407 -14.62 39.11 -2.71
CA LYS A 407 -15.49 38.95 -1.54
C LYS A 407 -16.06 37.55 -1.35
N GLY A 408 -15.95 36.64 -2.33
CA GLY A 408 -16.58 35.34 -2.21
C GLY A 408 -16.82 34.59 -3.51
N VAL A 409 -17.64 33.56 -3.42
CA VAL A 409 -17.88 32.56 -4.46
C VAL A 409 -19.19 32.86 -5.19
N HIS A 410 -19.13 33.00 -6.52
CA HIS A 410 -20.30 33.15 -7.39
C HIS A 410 -20.72 31.81 -7.97
N THR A 411 -22.02 31.59 -8.04
CA THR A 411 -22.62 30.34 -8.57
C THR A 411 -23.54 30.62 -9.75
N ALA A 412 -23.80 29.59 -10.56
CA ALA A 412 -24.60 29.68 -11.79
C ALA A 412 -26.06 30.07 -11.57
N ASP A 413 -26.58 29.92 -10.35
CA ASP A 413 -27.92 30.42 -9.97
C ASP A 413 -27.91 31.91 -9.63
N GLY A 414 -26.83 32.64 -9.91
CA GLY A 414 -26.70 34.08 -9.74
C GLY A 414 -26.40 34.54 -8.31
N LYS A 415 -26.14 33.60 -7.38
CA LYS A 415 -25.86 33.97 -6.00
C LYS A 415 -24.37 34.27 -5.79
N LEU A 416 -24.12 35.24 -4.90
CA LEU A 416 -22.82 35.47 -4.27
C LEU A 416 -22.85 34.93 -2.84
N TYR A 417 -21.94 34.04 -2.54
CA TYR A 417 -21.68 33.56 -1.18
C TYR A 417 -20.45 34.32 -0.65
N GLU A 418 -20.72 35.40 0.10
CA GLU A 418 -19.63 36.13 0.77
C GLU A 418 -18.97 35.23 1.80
N CYS A 419 -17.63 35.20 1.79
CA CYS A 419 -16.86 34.40 2.75
C CYS A 419 -15.54 35.10 3.10
N ASP A 420 -15.00 34.72 4.27
CA ASP A 420 -13.70 35.16 4.76
C ASP A 420 -12.62 34.15 4.40
N VAL A 421 -13.01 32.88 4.23
CA VAL A 421 -12.10 31.76 4.00
C VAL A 421 -12.62 30.86 2.88
N ILE A 422 -11.72 30.43 1.99
CA ILE A 422 -11.96 29.37 1.01
C ILE A 422 -11.06 28.19 1.33
N VAL A 423 -11.67 27.05 1.65
CA VAL A 423 -10.99 25.77 1.85
C VAL A 423 -11.15 24.91 0.60
N CYS A 424 -10.07 24.70 -0.13
CA CYS A 424 -10.03 23.83 -1.31
C CYS A 424 -9.82 22.37 -0.88
N ALA A 425 -10.91 21.62 -0.72
CA ALA A 425 -10.90 20.17 -0.49
C ALA A 425 -11.00 19.42 -1.84
N THR A 426 -10.18 19.85 -2.82
CA THR A 426 -10.29 19.49 -4.22
C THR A 426 -9.42 18.30 -4.63
N GLY A 427 -8.72 17.70 -3.67
CA GLY A 427 -8.00 16.44 -3.82
C GLY A 427 -6.60 16.60 -4.44
N PHE A 428 -6.17 15.54 -5.12
CA PHE A 428 -4.79 15.37 -5.56
C PHE A 428 -4.71 15.10 -7.07
N ASP A 429 -3.52 15.26 -7.62
CA ASP A 429 -3.19 14.78 -8.96
C ASP A 429 -3.19 13.23 -8.97
N VAL A 430 -4.08 12.65 -9.73
CA VAL A 430 -4.28 11.20 -9.84
C VAL A 430 -3.84 10.65 -11.19
N SER A 431 -2.99 11.40 -11.89
CA SER A 431 -2.47 11.03 -13.21
C SER A 431 -1.41 9.93 -13.17
N HIS A 432 -0.85 9.62 -12.01
CA HIS A 432 0.36 8.82 -11.78
C HIS A 432 1.64 9.43 -12.39
N ARG A 433 1.57 10.57 -13.06
CA ARG A 433 2.72 11.20 -13.73
C ARG A 433 3.69 11.77 -12.70
N PRO A 434 4.98 11.38 -12.76
CA PRO A 434 6.00 12.00 -11.89
C PRO A 434 6.11 13.50 -12.11
N ARG A 435 6.44 14.25 -11.07
CA ARG A 435 6.68 15.70 -11.11
C ARG A 435 8.13 16.09 -11.43
N TYR A 436 8.98 15.09 -11.64
CA TYR A 436 10.37 15.25 -12.09
C TYR A 436 10.66 14.18 -13.14
N PRO A 437 11.64 14.41 -14.03
CA PRO A 437 11.94 13.48 -15.11
C PRO A 437 12.43 12.13 -14.57
N ILE A 438 11.78 11.05 -15.02
CA ILE A 438 12.24 9.67 -14.86
C ILE A 438 12.43 9.13 -16.27
N VAL A 439 13.68 9.08 -16.73
CA VAL A 439 14.02 8.77 -18.11
C VAL A 439 14.52 7.33 -18.22
N GLY A 440 13.74 6.51 -18.93
CA GLY A 440 14.02 5.07 -19.11
C GLY A 440 15.01 4.75 -20.24
N LYS A 441 15.04 3.48 -20.61
CA LYS A 441 15.97 2.89 -21.59
C LYS A 441 15.89 3.53 -22.98
N LYS A 442 14.70 3.85 -23.46
CA LYS A 442 14.48 4.51 -24.75
C LYS A 442 14.62 6.03 -24.71
N LYS A 443 15.13 6.59 -23.61
CA LYS A 443 15.21 8.03 -23.35
C LYS A 443 13.85 8.74 -23.34
N VAL A 444 12.78 8.00 -23.07
CA VAL A 444 11.43 8.55 -22.89
C VAL A 444 11.22 8.87 -21.40
N ASP A 445 10.73 10.06 -21.12
CA ASP A 445 10.31 10.43 -19.78
C ASP A 445 8.98 9.76 -19.40
N LEU A 446 8.88 9.25 -18.19
CA LEU A 446 7.71 8.52 -17.71
C LEU A 446 6.43 9.38 -17.69
N ALA A 447 6.55 10.68 -17.41
CA ALA A 447 5.42 11.58 -17.48
C ALA A 447 4.87 11.71 -18.92
N THR A 448 5.75 11.64 -19.93
CA THR A 448 5.36 11.61 -21.36
C THR A 448 4.74 10.27 -21.72
N ARG A 449 5.32 9.13 -21.29
CA ARG A 449 4.75 7.80 -21.51
C ARG A 449 3.33 7.69 -20.95
N TRP A 450 3.08 8.29 -19.78
CA TRP A 450 1.79 8.29 -19.10
C TRP A 450 0.93 9.52 -19.39
N ALA A 451 1.14 10.19 -20.52
CA ALA A 451 0.33 11.36 -20.91
C ALA A 451 -1.15 11.01 -21.02
N ASP A 452 -1.44 9.85 -21.61
CA ASP A 452 -2.78 9.27 -21.66
C ASP A 452 -3.05 8.39 -20.44
N ASP A 453 -3.40 7.14 -20.62
CA ASP A 453 -3.65 6.22 -19.51
C ASP A 453 -2.34 5.53 -19.05
N PRO A 454 -2.03 5.58 -17.74
CA PRO A 454 -0.84 4.91 -17.22
C PRO A 454 -0.97 3.39 -17.29
N ASP A 455 0.14 2.73 -17.58
CA ASP A 455 0.29 1.29 -17.67
C ASP A 455 1.34 0.75 -16.70
N SER A 456 1.19 -0.50 -16.29
CA SER A 456 2.19 -1.19 -15.47
C SER A 456 1.98 -2.71 -15.49
N TYR A 457 3.04 -3.45 -15.18
CA TYR A 457 2.97 -4.88 -14.86
C TYR A 457 2.52 -5.03 -13.41
N ILE A 458 1.28 -5.47 -13.21
CA ILE A 458 0.69 -5.76 -11.88
C ILE A 458 1.02 -4.66 -10.84
N SER A 459 1.00 -3.42 -11.27
CA SER A 459 1.34 -2.21 -10.49
C SER A 459 2.80 -2.05 -10.03
N VAL A 460 3.68 -2.98 -10.32
CA VAL A 460 5.02 -3.06 -9.68
C VAL A 460 6.19 -2.65 -10.57
N ALA A 461 6.05 -2.72 -11.89
CA ALA A 461 7.13 -2.42 -12.84
C ALA A 461 6.58 -1.91 -14.18
N ILE A 462 7.44 -1.35 -15.03
CA ILE A 462 7.07 -0.71 -16.30
C ILE A 462 8.05 -1.18 -17.39
N PRO A 463 7.58 -1.49 -18.62
CA PRO A 463 8.45 -1.74 -19.76
C PRO A 463 9.35 -0.53 -20.07
N ASP A 464 10.58 -0.77 -20.48
CA ASP A 464 11.59 0.23 -20.80
C ASP A 464 12.12 1.05 -19.59
N TYR A 465 11.76 0.68 -18.36
CA TYR A 465 12.30 1.25 -17.12
C TYR A 465 12.93 0.14 -16.26
N PRO A 466 14.14 -0.32 -16.64
CA PRO A 466 14.77 -1.47 -16.00
C PRO A 466 15.03 -1.21 -14.53
N ASN A 467 14.81 -2.22 -13.68
CA ASN A 467 15.04 -2.16 -12.24
C ASN A 467 14.30 -0.99 -11.52
N TYR A 468 13.28 -0.43 -12.16
CA TYR A 468 12.39 0.57 -11.53
C TYR A 468 11.14 -0.13 -11.00
N PHE A 469 11.01 -0.16 -9.69
CA PHE A 469 9.89 -0.77 -9.01
C PHE A 469 9.01 0.26 -8.32
N MET A 470 7.70 0.00 -8.27
CA MET A 470 6.71 0.90 -7.71
C MET A 470 5.90 0.23 -6.61
N MET A 471 5.85 0.83 -5.44
CA MET A 471 5.02 0.35 -4.33
C MET A 471 3.52 0.57 -4.61
N MET A 472 3.18 1.62 -5.35
CA MET A 472 1.82 2.00 -5.69
C MET A 472 1.74 2.48 -7.14
N GLY A 473 2.08 1.62 -8.09
CA GLY A 473 1.91 1.92 -9.52
C GLY A 473 0.44 1.87 -9.96
N PRO A 474 0.15 2.16 -11.23
CA PRO A 474 -1.19 2.02 -11.78
C PRO A 474 -1.80 0.65 -11.51
N ASN A 475 -3.09 0.61 -11.20
CA ASN A 475 -3.84 -0.59 -10.83
C ASN A 475 -3.36 -1.32 -9.55
N CYS A 476 -2.80 -0.59 -8.56
CA CYS A 476 -2.27 -1.22 -7.34
C CYS A 476 -3.30 -1.41 -6.22
N LEU A 477 -4.28 -0.52 -6.12
CA LEU A 477 -5.13 -0.48 -4.95
C LEU A 477 -6.17 -1.60 -4.98
N GLY A 478 -6.20 -2.44 -3.97
CA GLY A 478 -7.37 -3.27 -3.71
C GLY A 478 -8.55 -2.38 -3.28
N GLY A 479 -9.72 -2.56 -3.89
CA GLY A 479 -10.93 -1.85 -3.45
C GLY A 479 -11.39 -2.25 -2.03
N HIS A 480 -10.74 -3.23 -1.43
CA HIS A 480 -11.00 -3.78 -0.09
C HIS A 480 -9.71 -4.24 0.59
N GLY A 481 -9.79 -4.62 1.87
CA GLY A 481 -8.63 -5.04 2.65
C GLY A 481 -7.82 -3.85 3.18
N SER A 482 -6.65 -4.16 3.71
CA SER A 482 -5.69 -3.16 4.18
C SER A 482 -4.68 -2.84 3.08
N LEU A 483 -4.52 -1.54 2.78
CA LEU A 483 -3.46 -1.09 1.88
C LEU A 483 -2.07 -1.45 2.41
N VAL A 484 -1.85 -1.33 3.73
CA VAL A 484 -0.53 -1.58 4.34
C VAL A 484 -0.11 -3.05 4.16
N GLU A 485 -1.06 -4.00 4.22
CA GLU A 485 -0.79 -5.40 3.90
C GLU A 485 -0.41 -5.58 2.41
N SER A 486 -1.11 -4.91 1.50
CA SER A 486 -0.76 -4.97 0.07
C SER A 486 0.64 -4.43 -0.20
N LEU A 487 1.02 -3.34 0.45
CA LEU A 487 2.38 -2.77 0.38
C LEU A 487 3.42 -3.75 0.94
N ASN A 488 3.09 -4.46 2.01
CA ASN A 488 3.97 -5.47 2.59
C ASN A 488 4.27 -6.60 1.58
N TRP A 489 3.24 -7.14 0.91
CA TRP A 489 3.42 -8.17 -0.13
C TRP A 489 4.22 -7.65 -1.33
N THR A 490 3.96 -6.41 -1.75
CA THR A 490 4.71 -5.76 -2.84
C THR A 490 6.20 -5.65 -2.49
N GLY A 491 6.52 -5.26 -1.26
CA GLY A 491 7.90 -5.22 -0.80
C GLY A 491 8.58 -6.59 -0.79
N ASP A 492 7.87 -7.66 -0.37
CA ASP A 492 8.41 -9.03 -0.42
C ASP A 492 8.72 -9.47 -1.87
N TYR A 493 7.88 -9.05 -2.83
CA TYR A 493 8.12 -9.31 -4.25
C TYR A 493 9.41 -8.61 -4.75
N PHE A 494 9.67 -7.38 -4.34
CA PHE A 494 10.91 -6.67 -4.70
C PHE A 494 12.14 -7.32 -4.10
N ILE A 495 12.06 -7.78 -2.86
CA ILE A 495 13.15 -8.52 -2.22
C ILE A 495 13.52 -9.78 -3.01
N LYS A 496 12.52 -10.53 -3.50
CA LYS A 496 12.77 -11.73 -4.33
C LYS A 496 13.52 -11.39 -5.61
N TRP A 497 13.14 -10.30 -6.30
CA TRP A 497 13.86 -9.84 -7.48
C TRP A 497 15.28 -9.38 -7.17
N ILE A 498 15.46 -8.58 -6.13
CA ILE A 498 16.78 -8.07 -5.71
C ILE A 498 17.70 -9.24 -5.36
N LYS A 499 17.21 -10.22 -4.60
CA LYS A 499 17.96 -11.44 -4.28
C LYS A 499 18.36 -12.20 -5.53
N LYS A 500 17.41 -12.48 -6.43
CA LYS A 500 17.66 -13.17 -7.69
C LYS A 500 18.68 -12.42 -8.54
N MET A 501 18.56 -11.11 -8.67
CA MET A 501 19.51 -10.29 -9.43
C MET A 501 20.93 -10.36 -8.85
N ALA A 502 21.04 -10.27 -7.52
CA ALA A 502 22.33 -10.31 -6.84
C ALA A 502 23.03 -11.66 -6.95
N THR A 503 22.29 -12.77 -6.92
CA THR A 503 22.84 -14.13 -6.87
C THR A 503 22.97 -14.81 -8.24
N GLU A 504 22.24 -14.35 -9.25
CA GLU A 504 22.23 -14.96 -10.58
C GLU A 504 22.92 -14.10 -11.66
N ASP A 505 23.76 -13.15 -11.25
CA ASP A 505 24.54 -12.25 -12.12
C ASP A 505 23.66 -11.46 -13.12
N ILE A 506 22.43 -11.10 -12.70
CA ILE A 506 21.51 -10.32 -13.52
C ILE A 506 21.85 -8.83 -13.42
N LYS A 507 22.01 -8.18 -14.57
CA LYS A 507 22.27 -6.76 -14.69
C LYS A 507 21.00 -5.94 -14.50
N TYR A 508 19.94 -6.33 -15.20
CA TYR A 508 18.63 -5.71 -15.05
C TYR A 508 17.48 -6.62 -15.49
N VAL A 509 16.30 -6.26 -15.01
CA VAL A 509 15.02 -6.87 -15.43
C VAL A 509 14.01 -5.77 -15.78
N GLU A 510 13.17 -6.01 -16.77
CA GLU A 510 12.05 -5.16 -17.13
C GLU A 510 10.89 -6.02 -17.66
N PRO A 511 9.62 -5.71 -17.36
CA PRO A 511 8.51 -6.50 -17.91
C PRO A 511 8.42 -6.33 -19.42
N LYS A 512 7.95 -7.37 -20.10
CA LYS A 512 7.67 -7.33 -21.54
C LYS A 512 6.42 -6.48 -21.82
N GLN A 513 6.45 -5.67 -22.87
CA GLN A 513 5.33 -4.78 -23.22
C GLN A 513 4.05 -5.58 -23.52
N GLU A 514 4.17 -6.66 -24.30
CA GLU A 514 3.03 -7.50 -24.67
C GLU A 514 2.34 -8.14 -23.46
N VAL A 515 3.09 -8.42 -22.38
CA VAL A 515 2.54 -8.97 -21.14
C VAL A 515 1.80 -7.88 -20.36
N VAL A 516 2.33 -6.67 -20.32
CA VAL A 516 1.65 -5.52 -19.69
C VAL A 516 0.35 -5.21 -20.43
N ASP A 517 0.37 -5.20 -21.77
CA ASP A 517 -0.82 -4.98 -22.60
C ASP A 517 -1.89 -6.05 -22.35
N ALA A 518 -1.47 -7.31 -22.22
CA ALA A 518 -2.36 -8.43 -21.93
C ALA A 518 -2.97 -8.29 -20.53
N PHE A 519 -2.18 -7.94 -19.51
CA PHE A 519 -2.65 -7.70 -18.15
C PHE A 519 -3.69 -6.57 -18.10
N ILE A 520 -3.41 -5.45 -18.78
CA ILE A 520 -4.32 -4.30 -18.82
C ILE A 520 -5.64 -4.68 -19.49
N ARG A 521 -5.59 -5.33 -20.65
CA ARG A 521 -6.79 -5.79 -21.37
C ARG A 521 -7.64 -6.72 -20.51
N TYR A 522 -7.01 -7.66 -19.81
CA TYR A 522 -7.71 -8.55 -18.91
C TYR A 522 -8.31 -7.80 -17.71
N SER A 523 -7.53 -6.93 -17.05
CA SER A 523 -7.97 -6.10 -15.94
C SER A 523 -9.18 -5.24 -16.30
N ASP A 524 -9.18 -4.64 -17.51
CA ASP A 524 -10.31 -3.85 -18.01
C ASP A 524 -11.58 -4.71 -18.19
N GLN A 525 -11.46 -5.99 -18.61
CA GLN A 525 -12.63 -6.88 -18.66
C GLN A 525 -13.18 -7.18 -17.26
N VAL A 526 -12.30 -7.43 -16.28
CA VAL A 526 -12.71 -7.62 -14.89
C VAL A 526 -13.41 -6.37 -14.36
N HIS A 527 -12.85 -5.18 -14.61
CA HIS A 527 -13.44 -3.92 -14.17
C HIS A 527 -14.86 -3.69 -14.72
N LYS A 528 -15.20 -4.20 -15.90
CA LYS A 528 -16.58 -4.11 -16.44
C LYS A 528 -17.61 -4.81 -15.55
N THR A 529 -17.20 -5.83 -14.80
CA THR A 529 -18.05 -6.54 -13.84
C THR A 529 -18.15 -5.85 -12.48
N LEU A 530 -17.28 -4.87 -12.24
CA LEU A 530 -17.15 -4.17 -10.97
C LEU A 530 -17.78 -2.77 -11.05
N VAL A 531 -18.30 -2.30 -9.94
CA VAL A 531 -18.93 -0.97 -9.81
C VAL A 531 -17.95 0.19 -10.05
N TRP A 532 -16.65 -0.07 -10.02
CA TRP A 532 -15.64 0.96 -10.24
C TRP A 532 -15.65 1.54 -11.65
N SER A 533 -16.14 0.78 -12.62
CA SER A 533 -16.41 1.25 -13.99
C SER A 533 -17.80 1.87 -14.18
N GLY A 534 -18.56 2.07 -13.09
CA GLY A 534 -19.92 2.63 -13.12
C GLY A 534 -19.98 4.11 -13.51
N GLY A 535 -21.22 4.65 -13.51
CA GLY A 535 -21.53 5.98 -14.05
C GLY A 535 -21.11 7.18 -13.20
N CYS A 536 -20.27 7.03 -12.20
CA CYS A 536 -19.81 8.13 -11.35
C CYS A 536 -18.51 8.77 -11.87
N LYS A 537 -18.33 10.05 -11.58
CA LYS A 537 -17.03 10.74 -11.73
C LYS A 537 -16.12 10.36 -10.56
N SER A 538 -15.06 9.60 -10.79
CA SER A 538 -14.17 9.07 -9.74
C SER A 538 -12.70 9.29 -10.06
N TRP A 539 -11.87 9.54 -9.02
CA TRP A 539 -10.42 9.55 -9.15
C TRP A 539 -9.86 8.17 -9.54
N TYR A 540 -10.60 7.07 -9.29
CA TYR A 540 -10.26 5.75 -9.80
C TYR A 540 -10.12 5.70 -11.33
N LYS A 541 -10.82 6.62 -12.02
CA LYS A 541 -10.88 6.80 -13.46
C LYS A 541 -10.30 8.16 -13.89
N ARG A 542 -9.31 8.69 -13.17
CA ARG A 542 -8.67 9.99 -13.42
C ARG A 542 -9.70 11.13 -13.47
N ASN A 543 -10.67 11.12 -12.56
CA ASN A 543 -11.78 12.09 -12.49
C ASN A 543 -12.66 12.16 -13.75
N ARG A 544 -12.74 11.07 -14.54
CA ARG A 544 -13.67 10.92 -15.67
C ARG A 544 -14.87 10.05 -15.29
N VAL A 545 -15.98 10.16 -16.02
CA VAL A 545 -17.14 9.27 -15.88
C VAL A 545 -16.86 7.96 -16.64
N ASP A 546 -16.45 8.07 -17.90
CA ASP A 546 -16.22 6.95 -18.82
C ASP A 546 -14.73 6.60 -18.98
N GLY A 547 -13.91 6.98 -18.00
CA GLY A 547 -12.46 6.69 -18.01
C GLY A 547 -12.16 5.23 -17.64
N ARG A 548 -11.02 4.73 -18.11
CA ARG A 548 -10.46 3.46 -17.66
C ARG A 548 -10.17 3.52 -16.16
N VAL A 549 -10.38 2.41 -15.44
CA VAL A 549 -10.01 2.29 -14.03
C VAL A 549 -8.50 2.06 -13.93
N THR A 550 -7.78 3.11 -13.55
CA THR A 550 -6.31 3.10 -13.47
C THR A 550 -5.75 3.00 -12.05
N ALA A 551 -6.57 3.30 -11.03
CA ALA A 551 -6.11 3.26 -9.65
C ALA A 551 -6.24 1.87 -9.01
N LEU A 552 -7.28 1.10 -9.37
CA LEU A 552 -7.64 -0.13 -8.68
C LEU A 552 -7.18 -1.37 -9.44
N PHE A 553 -6.77 -2.40 -8.70
CA PHE A 553 -6.46 -3.73 -9.23
C PHE A 553 -7.75 -4.41 -9.73
N GLY A 554 -7.68 -5.01 -10.91
CA GLY A 554 -8.80 -5.77 -11.51
C GLY A 554 -8.98 -7.13 -10.86
N GLY A 555 -9.33 -7.16 -9.56
CA GLY A 555 -9.50 -8.39 -8.82
C GLY A 555 -9.52 -8.18 -7.31
N SER A 556 -9.51 -9.27 -6.55
CA SER A 556 -9.47 -9.24 -5.09
C SER A 556 -8.05 -9.04 -4.54
N ALA A 557 -7.94 -8.59 -3.28
CA ALA A 557 -6.66 -8.49 -2.58
C ALA A 557 -5.97 -9.86 -2.44
N HIS A 558 -6.73 -10.95 -2.32
CA HIS A 558 -6.16 -12.31 -2.29
C HIS A 558 -5.49 -12.69 -3.61
N LEU A 559 -6.13 -12.37 -4.74
CA LEU A 559 -5.54 -12.60 -6.05
C LEU A 559 -4.26 -11.77 -6.22
N PHE A 560 -4.29 -10.50 -5.82
CA PHE A 560 -3.11 -9.64 -5.85
C PHE A 560 -1.94 -10.21 -5.04
N ASN A 561 -2.21 -10.67 -3.80
CA ASN A 561 -1.22 -11.36 -2.98
C ASN A 561 -0.65 -12.60 -3.67
N ARG A 562 -1.54 -13.47 -4.21
CA ARG A 562 -1.12 -14.70 -4.87
C ARG A 562 -0.24 -14.44 -6.10
N MET A 563 -0.53 -13.40 -6.87
CA MET A 563 0.28 -13.01 -8.03
C MET A 563 1.67 -12.49 -7.64
N LEU A 564 1.80 -11.81 -6.49
CA LEU A 564 3.08 -11.30 -5.99
C LEU A 564 3.85 -12.34 -5.14
N ASN A 565 3.26 -13.50 -4.85
CA ASN A 565 3.92 -14.52 -4.04
C ASN A 565 5.05 -15.25 -4.78
N GLY A 566 5.10 -15.20 -6.11
CA GLY A 566 6.15 -15.78 -6.94
C GLY A 566 6.60 -14.84 -8.05
N ILE A 567 7.84 -14.99 -8.48
CA ILE A 567 8.35 -14.34 -9.68
C ILE A 567 7.86 -15.14 -10.91
N ARG A 568 7.22 -14.45 -11.84
CA ARG A 568 6.92 -14.95 -13.18
C ARG A 568 8.01 -14.44 -14.13
N ALA A 569 9.17 -15.11 -14.10
CA ALA A 569 10.35 -14.67 -14.85
C ALA A 569 10.10 -14.64 -16.37
N GLU A 570 9.20 -15.50 -16.85
CA GLU A 570 8.74 -15.56 -18.24
C GLU A 570 8.08 -14.26 -18.73
N ASP A 571 7.58 -13.42 -17.81
CA ASP A 571 6.95 -12.15 -18.13
C ASP A 571 7.97 -11.00 -18.30
N PHE A 572 9.25 -11.27 -18.04
CA PHE A 572 10.31 -10.27 -18.01
C PHE A 572 11.37 -10.50 -19.10
N ASN A 573 11.94 -9.41 -19.58
CA ASN A 573 13.24 -9.42 -20.27
C ASN A 573 14.31 -9.38 -19.18
N ILE A 574 15.18 -10.39 -19.16
CA ILE A 574 16.29 -10.51 -18.22
C ILE A 574 17.60 -10.27 -18.98
N CYS A 575 18.38 -9.31 -18.54
CA CYS A 575 19.70 -9.03 -19.08
C CYS A 575 20.77 -9.40 -18.04
N TYR A 576 21.68 -10.25 -18.41
CA TYR A 576 22.80 -10.66 -17.56
C TYR A 576 23.97 -9.66 -17.67
N ARG A 577 24.88 -9.67 -16.70
CA ARG A 577 26.08 -8.81 -16.69
C ARG A 577 27.08 -9.18 -17.75
N THR A 578 27.09 -10.45 -18.16
CA THR A 578 27.91 -10.99 -19.25
C THR A 578 27.04 -11.74 -20.27
N SER A 579 27.62 -12.16 -21.36
CA SER A 579 26.95 -13.02 -22.35
C SER A 579 26.73 -14.46 -21.87
N ASN A 580 27.36 -14.86 -20.75
CA ASN A 580 27.15 -16.17 -20.12
C ASN A 580 26.06 -16.11 -19.05
N PRO A 581 24.84 -16.61 -19.30
CA PRO A 581 23.75 -16.61 -18.32
C PRO A 581 23.98 -17.60 -17.15
N PHE A 582 24.97 -18.48 -17.25
CA PHE A 582 25.34 -19.46 -16.23
C PHE A 582 26.55 -19.05 -15.40
N ARG A 583 27.06 -17.83 -15.55
CA ARG A 583 28.20 -17.36 -14.77
C ARG A 583 27.99 -17.44 -13.25
N PHE A 584 26.76 -17.37 -12.79
CA PHE A 584 26.41 -17.54 -11.38
C PHE A 584 26.74 -18.93 -10.80
N MET A 585 27.01 -19.92 -11.64
CA MET A 585 27.46 -21.25 -11.19
C MET A 585 28.89 -21.21 -10.62
N GLY A 586 29.62 -20.11 -10.84
CA GLY A 586 30.94 -19.88 -10.27
C GLY A 586 31.93 -21.02 -10.56
N ASN A 587 32.54 -21.56 -9.52
CA ASN A 587 33.48 -22.68 -9.59
C ASN A 587 32.79 -24.07 -9.65
N GLY A 588 31.47 -24.11 -9.77
CA GLY A 588 30.69 -25.35 -9.81
C GLY A 588 30.32 -25.92 -8.44
N PHE A 589 30.72 -25.26 -7.35
CA PHE A 589 30.41 -25.66 -5.98
C PHE A 589 29.63 -24.56 -5.25
N THR A 590 28.76 -24.96 -4.32
CA THR A 590 28.11 -24.02 -3.41
C THR A 590 28.96 -23.82 -2.14
N ALA A 591 28.88 -22.66 -1.52
CA ALA A 591 29.53 -22.42 -0.22
C ALA A 591 29.00 -23.36 0.89
N TRP A 592 27.77 -23.85 0.74
CA TRP A 592 27.15 -24.82 1.64
C TRP A 592 27.93 -26.14 1.70
N GLU A 593 28.38 -26.67 0.55
CA GLU A 593 29.11 -27.93 0.47
C GLU A 593 30.48 -27.89 1.12
N MET A 594 31.02 -26.68 1.28
CA MET A 594 32.38 -26.49 1.83
C MET A 594 32.40 -26.38 3.36
N ASP A 595 31.26 -26.28 4.02
CA ASP A 595 31.19 -26.31 5.49
C ASP A 595 30.98 -27.76 5.94
N PRO A 596 31.97 -28.40 6.61
CA PRO A 596 31.87 -29.79 7.03
C PRO A 596 30.76 -30.05 8.09
N LYS A 597 30.15 -29.01 8.63
CA LYS A 597 29.01 -29.13 9.56
C LYS A 597 27.68 -29.27 8.86
N ASN A 598 27.62 -29.01 7.58
CA ASN A 598 26.38 -29.07 6.83
C ASN A 598 26.02 -30.49 6.42
N ASP A 599 24.73 -30.79 6.48
CA ASP A 599 24.19 -32.04 6.00
C ASP A 599 24.09 -32.01 4.47
N LEU A 600 24.99 -32.73 3.81
CA LEU A 600 24.98 -32.84 2.34
C LEU A 600 23.91 -33.80 1.83
N SER A 601 23.20 -34.48 2.73
CA SER A 601 22.06 -35.35 2.41
C SER A 601 20.69 -34.70 2.69
N TRP A 602 20.67 -33.38 2.94
CA TRP A 602 19.47 -32.61 3.33
C TRP A 602 18.25 -32.79 2.40
N TYR A 603 18.49 -33.17 1.15
CA TYR A 603 17.46 -33.42 0.12
C TYR A 603 16.91 -34.85 0.16
N VAL A 604 17.46 -35.74 1.02
CA VAL A 604 16.93 -37.09 1.22
C VAL A 604 15.84 -37.02 2.28
N GLU A 605 14.61 -37.04 1.84
CA GLU A 605 13.44 -36.98 2.73
C GLU A 605 13.11 -38.36 3.30
N LYS A 606 12.53 -38.40 4.52
CA LYS A 606 11.90 -39.61 5.03
C LYS A 606 10.74 -39.97 4.08
N ALA A 607 10.64 -41.26 3.75
CA ALA A 607 9.69 -41.81 2.80
C ALA A 607 8.31 -41.13 2.87
N ASP A 608 7.76 -40.84 1.71
CA ASP A 608 6.61 -40.01 1.42
C ASP A 608 5.49 -40.03 2.45
N LYS A 609 5.32 -38.92 3.14
CA LYS A 609 3.96 -38.54 3.49
C LYS A 609 3.34 -38.03 2.19
N VAL A 610 2.37 -38.79 1.68
CA VAL A 610 1.50 -38.28 0.60
C VAL A 610 0.97 -36.95 1.05
N HIS A 611 1.55 -35.87 0.54
CA HIS A 611 0.98 -34.56 0.71
C HIS A 611 -0.26 -34.55 -0.19
N ASP A 612 -1.45 -34.53 0.41
CA ASP A 612 -2.69 -34.17 -0.28
C ASP A 612 -2.54 -32.76 -0.87
N ALA A 613 -1.81 -32.69 -1.98
CA ALA A 613 -1.58 -31.46 -2.73
C ALA A 613 -2.79 -31.06 -3.60
N CYS A 614 -3.93 -31.69 -3.40
CA CYS A 614 -5.17 -31.45 -4.15
C CYS A 614 -6.31 -30.82 -3.34
N ALA A 615 -6.05 -30.30 -2.15
CA ALA A 615 -7.06 -29.58 -1.37
C ALA A 615 -6.65 -28.12 -1.16
N SER A 616 -6.66 -27.33 -2.25
CA SER A 616 -6.68 -25.87 -2.13
C SER A 616 -7.26 -25.22 -3.40
#